data_5a015408b0fcb7394a06935e08f7fb34
#
_entry.id   5a015408b0fcb7394a06935e08f7fb34
#
_cell.length_a   1.000
_cell.length_b   1.000
_cell.length_c   1.000
_cell.angle_alpha   90.00
_cell.angle_beta   90.00
_cell.angle_gamma   90.00
#
_symmetry.space_group_name_H-M   'P 1'
#
loop_
_entity.id
_entity.type
_entity.pdbx_description
1 polymer ?
#
loop_
_entity_poly.entity_id
_entity_poly.type
_entity_poly.pdbx_seq_one_letter_code
_entity_poly.pdbx_strand_id
1 'polypeptide(L)'
;MRFQAIAVWLLAFAVSSVYGTALTYKLDAAEKACFYSYVDKPPAKVAFYFAVQSGGSFDIDFSVYGPGEKLVMDGTKERQGDFVFTAQTVGEYRFCFNNEMSTFAEKTVDFEIAVENEERTQLPSKPGTSPEQTSAVEETILRLGGHLSTISRNQKYFRTRENRNFSTVRSTEKRIFNFSIIESLMMISMAGLQVFIVRFFFQGARKGYV
;
A
#
# COMPACT_ATOMS: atom_id res chain seq x y z
N MET A 1 14.36 23.56 37.58
CA MET A 1 14.11 22.14 37.92
C MET A 1 12.68 21.65 37.54
N ARG A 2 11.61 22.42 37.75
CA ARG A 2 10.23 21.97 37.41
C ARG A 2 9.97 21.86 35.89
N PHE A 3 10.55 22.69 35.06
CA PHE A 3 10.38 22.64 33.59
C PHE A 3 11.05 21.41 32.95
N GLN A 4 12.17 20.97 33.45
CA GLN A 4 12.88 19.78 32.95
C GLN A 4 12.12 18.49 33.29
N ALA A 5 11.46 18.42 34.43
CA ALA A 5 10.65 17.28 34.81
C ALA A 5 9.39 17.14 33.91
N ILE A 6 8.76 18.25 33.53
CA ILE A 6 7.59 18.25 32.65
C ILE A 6 7.97 17.82 31.22
N ALA A 7 9.14 18.28 30.73
CA ALA A 7 9.66 17.89 29.42
C ALA A 7 9.98 16.39 29.34
N VAL A 8 10.54 15.80 30.41
CA VAL A 8 10.80 14.36 30.49
C VAL A 8 9.51 13.53 30.54
N TRP A 9 8.49 14.05 31.28
CA TRP A 9 7.17 13.39 31.32
C TRP A 9 6.45 13.43 29.96
N LEU A 10 6.53 14.55 29.22
CA LEU A 10 5.98 14.67 27.88
C LEU A 10 6.71 13.78 26.86
N LEU A 11 8.01 13.62 26.98
CA LEU A 11 8.80 12.70 26.14
C LEU A 11 8.49 11.22 26.45
N ALA A 12 8.23 10.88 27.71
CA ALA A 12 7.86 9.52 28.10
C ALA A 12 6.46 9.13 27.58
N PHE A 13 5.54 10.10 27.42
CA PHE A 13 4.21 9.86 26.86
C PHE A 13 4.21 9.72 25.31
N ALA A 14 5.26 10.21 24.63
CA ALA A 14 5.40 10.12 23.16
C ALA A 14 5.86 8.74 22.67
N VAL A 15 6.26 7.83 23.56
CA VAL A 15 6.60 6.46 23.21
C VAL A 15 5.35 5.58 23.37
N SER A 16 4.29 5.91 22.66
CA SER A 16 3.20 4.96 22.43
C SER A 16 3.73 3.89 21.48
N SER A 17 3.81 2.66 21.98
CA SER A 17 4.17 1.49 21.19
C SER A 17 3.19 1.35 20.04
N VAL A 18 3.62 1.68 18.83
CA VAL A 18 2.86 1.39 17.61
C VAL A 18 2.99 -0.11 17.37
N TYR A 19 1.95 -0.85 17.72
CA TYR A 19 1.83 -2.25 17.31
C TYR A 19 1.45 -2.26 15.81
N GLY A 20 2.45 -2.38 14.96
CA GLY A 20 2.25 -2.63 13.54
C GLY A 20 2.05 -4.13 13.35
N THR A 21 0.87 -4.55 12.91
CA THR A 21 0.57 -5.94 12.56
C THR A 21 0.87 -6.23 11.09
N ALA A 22 1.00 -5.18 10.26
CA ALA A 22 1.30 -5.31 8.85
C ALA A 22 2.81 -5.31 8.59
N LEU A 23 3.28 -6.27 7.81
CA LEU A 23 4.68 -6.42 7.42
C LEU A 23 4.81 -6.11 5.92
N THR A 24 5.85 -5.35 5.58
CA THR A 24 6.23 -5.11 4.18
C THR A 24 7.48 -5.92 3.85
N TYR A 25 7.40 -6.76 2.82
CA TYR A 25 8.51 -7.57 2.35
C TYR A 25 8.82 -7.31 0.89
N LYS A 26 10.11 -7.25 0.56
CA LYS A 26 10.60 -7.09 -0.80
C LYS A 26 11.08 -8.45 -1.31
N LEU A 27 10.40 -8.94 -2.34
CA LEU A 27 10.81 -10.16 -3.04
C LEU A 27 11.69 -9.79 -4.23
N ASP A 28 12.81 -10.46 -4.35
CA ASP A 28 13.65 -10.36 -5.54
C ASP A 28 13.02 -11.08 -6.75
N ALA A 29 13.64 -10.91 -7.92
CA ALA A 29 13.22 -11.62 -9.12
C ALA A 29 13.38 -13.14 -8.91
N ALA A 30 12.39 -13.93 -9.33
CA ALA A 30 12.34 -15.38 -9.20
C ALA A 30 12.42 -15.89 -7.73
N GLU A 31 12.21 -15.05 -6.73
CA GLU A 31 12.22 -15.43 -5.32
C GLU A 31 10.87 -15.99 -4.87
N LYS A 32 10.95 -16.98 -3.96
CA LYS A 32 9.82 -17.47 -3.18
C LYS A 32 10.11 -17.28 -1.70
N ALA A 33 9.27 -16.47 -1.04
CA ALA A 33 9.36 -16.21 0.40
C ALA A 33 8.16 -16.78 1.13
N CYS A 34 8.39 -17.43 2.27
CA CYS A 34 7.35 -18.01 3.09
C CYS A 34 7.39 -17.46 4.51
N PHE A 35 6.22 -17.20 5.07
CA PHE A 35 5.98 -16.68 6.41
C PHE A 35 5.13 -17.68 7.19
N TYR A 36 5.33 -17.75 8.48
CA TYR A 36 4.75 -18.78 9.31
C TYR A 36 3.92 -18.17 10.44
N SER A 37 2.77 -18.77 10.72
CA SER A 37 1.94 -18.41 11.86
C SER A 37 1.44 -19.65 12.56
N TYR A 38 1.56 -19.71 13.87
CA TYR A 38 1.17 -20.86 14.67
C TYR A 38 -0.24 -20.70 15.22
N VAL A 39 -1.06 -21.74 15.05
CA VAL A 39 -2.42 -21.84 15.62
C VAL A 39 -2.39 -22.86 16.74
N ASP A 40 -2.67 -22.42 17.96
CA ASP A 40 -2.64 -23.25 19.17
C ASP A 40 -4.01 -23.80 19.58
N LYS A 41 -5.10 -23.06 19.33
CA LYS A 41 -6.47 -23.42 19.71
C LYS A 41 -7.40 -23.49 18.49
N PRO A 42 -7.65 -24.64 17.91
CA PRO A 42 -8.66 -24.80 16.87
C PRO A 42 -10.09 -24.95 17.50
N PRO A 43 -11.18 -24.56 16.77
CA PRO A 43 -11.15 -23.86 15.50
C PRO A 43 -10.82 -22.37 15.67
N ALA A 44 -9.83 -21.86 14.96
CA ALA A 44 -9.44 -20.45 14.96
C ALA A 44 -9.70 -19.84 13.59
N LYS A 45 -10.18 -18.61 13.54
CA LYS A 45 -10.25 -17.84 12.30
C LYS A 45 -8.90 -17.20 12.03
N VAL A 46 -8.41 -17.40 10.82
CA VAL A 46 -7.18 -16.79 10.35
C VAL A 46 -7.53 -15.82 9.24
N ALA A 47 -7.23 -14.55 9.46
CA ALA A 47 -7.35 -13.51 8.47
C ALA A 47 -6.00 -13.33 7.78
N PHE A 48 -5.99 -13.39 6.47
CA PHE A 48 -4.82 -13.20 5.64
C PHE A 48 -5.09 -12.12 4.61
N TYR A 49 -4.37 -11.02 4.74
CA TYR A 49 -4.42 -9.89 3.81
C TYR A 49 -3.07 -9.71 3.14
N PHE A 50 -3.06 -9.38 1.86
CA PHE A 50 -1.87 -8.91 1.17
C PHE A 50 -2.20 -7.92 0.06
N ALA A 51 -1.23 -7.08 -0.30
CA ALA A 51 -1.32 -6.17 -1.44
C ALA A 51 0.05 -5.91 -2.03
N VAL A 52 0.18 -6.01 -3.35
CA VAL A 52 1.41 -5.69 -4.07
C VAL A 52 1.52 -4.18 -4.21
N GLN A 53 2.55 -3.59 -3.58
CA GLN A 53 2.78 -2.15 -3.55
C GLN A 53 3.58 -1.66 -4.75
N SER A 54 4.54 -2.45 -5.21
CA SER A 54 5.40 -2.10 -6.33
C SER A 54 5.95 -3.33 -7.04
N GLY A 55 6.36 -3.15 -8.29
CA GLY A 55 7.08 -4.12 -9.10
C GLY A 55 6.23 -4.84 -10.15
N GLY A 56 6.83 -5.11 -11.30
CA GLY A 56 6.23 -5.84 -12.42
C GLY A 56 4.84 -5.34 -12.82
N SER A 57 3.91 -6.28 -13.01
CA SER A 57 2.50 -6.00 -13.33
C SER A 57 1.63 -5.78 -12.09
N PHE A 58 2.25 -5.65 -10.89
CA PHE A 58 1.57 -5.55 -9.57
C PHE A 58 0.77 -6.78 -9.21
N ASP A 59 1.24 -7.92 -9.60
CA ASP A 59 0.67 -9.24 -9.39
C ASP A 59 1.68 -10.15 -8.69
N ILE A 60 1.19 -11.11 -7.92
CA ILE A 60 1.99 -12.11 -7.25
C ILE A 60 1.20 -13.41 -7.14
N ASP A 61 1.89 -14.54 -7.18
CA ASP A 61 1.30 -15.81 -6.83
C ASP A 61 1.44 -16.05 -5.33
N PHE A 62 0.41 -16.56 -4.71
CA PHE A 62 0.43 -16.91 -3.30
C PHE A 62 -0.10 -18.31 -3.06
N SER A 63 0.35 -18.92 -1.98
CA SER A 63 -0.14 -20.22 -1.53
C SER A 63 -0.10 -20.31 0.00
N VAL A 64 -1.14 -20.88 0.58
CA VAL A 64 -1.26 -21.10 2.04
C VAL A 64 -1.34 -22.59 2.29
N TYR A 65 -0.44 -23.09 3.11
CA TYR A 65 -0.38 -24.47 3.54
C TYR A 65 -0.67 -24.59 5.03
N GLY A 66 -1.47 -25.57 5.39
CA GLY A 66 -1.70 -25.96 6.78
C GLY A 66 -0.72 -27.03 7.26
N PRO A 67 -0.87 -27.46 8.51
CA PRO A 67 -0.06 -28.55 9.08
C PRO A 67 -0.12 -29.80 8.21
N GLY A 68 1.05 -30.45 8.01
CA GLY A 68 1.19 -31.60 7.11
C GLY A 68 1.18 -31.24 5.62
N GLU A 69 1.56 -30.02 5.27
CA GLU A 69 1.66 -29.52 3.88
C GLU A 69 0.33 -29.56 3.10
N LYS A 70 -0.78 -29.58 3.80
CA LYS A 70 -2.09 -29.55 3.17
C LYS A 70 -2.35 -28.15 2.58
N LEU A 71 -2.58 -28.07 1.26
CA LEU A 71 -2.95 -26.82 0.61
C LEU A 71 -4.32 -26.36 1.14
N VAL A 72 -4.37 -25.15 1.67
CA VAL A 72 -5.59 -24.51 2.18
C VAL A 72 -6.20 -23.61 1.10
N MET A 73 -5.34 -22.77 0.47
CA MET A 73 -5.73 -21.90 -0.63
C MET A 73 -4.50 -21.49 -1.44
N ASP A 74 -4.73 -21.13 -2.68
CA ASP A 74 -3.73 -20.57 -3.58
C ASP A 74 -4.37 -19.54 -4.52
N GLY A 75 -3.56 -18.73 -5.16
CA GLY A 75 -3.97 -17.79 -6.18
C GLY A 75 -2.80 -17.41 -7.06
N THR A 76 -3.09 -17.13 -8.32
CA THR A 76 -2.10 -16.78 -9.33
C THR A 76 -2.37 -15.40 -9.88
N LYS A 77 -1.29 -14.58 -10.00
CA LYS A 77 -1.35 -13.22 -10.56
C LYS A 77 -2.33 -12.29 -9.83
N GLU A 78 -2.47 -12.47 -8.53
CA GLU A 78 -3.32 -11.63 -7.71
C GLU A 78 -2.61 -10.33 -7.33
N ARG A 79 -3.34 -9.23 -7.35
CA ARG A 79 -2.81 -7.90 -6.98
C ARG A 79 -2.98 -7.60 -5.51
N GLN A 80 -4.05 -8.10 -4.93
CA GLN A 80 -4.41 -8.01 -3.53
C GLN A 80 -5.34 -9.15 -3.17
N GLY A 81 -5.35 -9.53 -1.90
CA GLY A 81 -6.27 -10.51 -1.37
C GLY A 81 -6.64 -10.18 0.08
N ASP A 82 -7.88 -10.48 0.45
CA ASP A 82 -8.38 -10.40 1.83
C ASP A 82 -9.19 -11.66 2.08
N PHE A 83 -8.58 -12.61 2.74
CA PHE A 83 -9.12 -13.95 2.94
C PHE A 83 -9.30 -14.22 4.43
N VAL A 84 -10.38 -14.90 4.76
CA VAL A 84 -10.61 -15.42 6.10
C VAL A 84 -10.95 -16.89 5.98
N PHE A 85 -10.17 -17.74 6.63
CA PHE A 85 -10.43 -19.17 6.69
C PHE A 85 -10.41 -19.68 8.12
N THR A 86 -11.02 -20.86 8.35
CA THR A 86 -11.02 -21.49 9.66
C THR A 86 -9.95 -22.55 9.72
N ALA A 87 -8.96 -22.35 10.58
CA ALA A 87 -7.94 -23.31 10.91
C ALA A 87 -8.54 -24.39 11.82
N GLN A 88 -8.61 -25.63 11.35
CA GLN A 88 -9.23 -26.75 12.08
C GLN A 88 -8.20 -27.60 12.85
N THR A 89 -6.92 -27.47 12.52
CA THR A 89 -5.84 -28.26 13.11
C THR A 89 -4.84 -27.37 13.82
N VAL A 90 -4.35 -27.82 14.97
CA VAL A 90 -3.24 -27.19 15.69
C VAL A 90 -1.97 -27.33 14.84
N GLY A 91 -1.17 -26.28 14.78
CA GLY A 91 0.13 -26.34 14.13
C GLY A 91 0.48 -25.08 13.37
N GLU A 92 1.53 -25.19 12.60
CA GLU A 92 2.09 -24.09 11.84
C GLU A 92 1.44 -23.99 10.46
N TYR A 93 0.92 -22.81 10.15
CA TYR A 93 0.40 -22.44 8.84
C TYR A 93 1.44 -21.62 8.11
N ARG A 94 1.70 -21.98 6.84
CA ARG A 94 2.73 -21.39 5.98
C ARG A 94 2.09 -20.59 4.87
N PHE A 95 2.45 -19.31 4.79
CA PHE A 95 1.98 -18.36 3.79
C PHE A 95 3.14 -18.05 2.84
N CYS A 96 3.05 -18.45 1.61
CA CYS A 96 4.13 -18.28 0.63
C CYS A 96 3.72 -17.31 -0.47
N PHE A 97 4.62 -16.37 -0.78
CA PHE A 97 4.56 -15.54 -1.97
C PHE A 97 5.60 -16.00 -2.96
N ASN A 98 5.22 -16.11 -4.21
CA ASN A 98 6.08 -16.59 -5.28
C ASN A 98 6.16 -15.54 -6.41
N ASN A 99 7.39 -15.11 -6.73
CA ASN A 99 7.71 -14.18 -7.81
C ASN A 99 8.46 -14.87 -8.97
N GLU A 100 8.37 -16.20 -9.11
CA GLU A 100 9.02 -16.94 -10.21
C GLU A 100 8.54 -16.50 -11.60
N MET A 101 7.34 -15.91 -11.67
CA MET A 101 6.81 -15.33 -12.91
C MET A 101 7.60 -14.11 -13.42
N SER A 102 8.40 -13.47 -12.57
CA SER A 102 9.15 -12.26 -12.89
C SER A 102 10.64 -12.52 -12.92
N THR A 103 11.21 -12.57 -14.12
CA THR A 103 12.65 -12.86 -14.31
C THR A 103 13.57 -11.70 -13.90
N PHE A 104 13.08 -10.44 -13.97
CA PHE A 104 13.90 -9.24 -13.75
C PHE A 104 13.29 -8.23 -12.79
N ALA A 105 12.03 -8.39 -12.40
CA ALA A 105 11.33 -7.41 -11.58
C ALA A 105 11.23 -7.87 -10.13
N GLU A 106 11.77 -7.07 -9.23
CA GLU A 106 11.51 -7.15 -7.81
C GLU A 106 10.08 -6.69 -7.49
N LYS A 107 9.48 -7.23 -6.44
CA LYS A 107 8.12 -6.88 -6.00
C LYS A 107 8.11 -6.58 -4.52
N THR A 108 7.38 -5.55 -4.13
CA THR A 108 7.16 -5.24 -2.71
C THR A 108 5.73 -5.60 -2.36
N VAL A 109 5.55 -6.43 -1.34
CA VAL A 109 4.24 -6.91 -0.87
C VAL A 109 4.06 -6.49 0.58
N ASP A 110 2.95 -5.82 0.85
CA ASP A 110 2.44 -5.62 2.21
C ASP A 110 1.52 -6.77 2.55
N PHE A 111 1.67 -7.35 3.71
CA PHE A 111 0.77 -8.42 4.16
C PHE A 111 0.54 -8.37 5.67
N GLU A 112 -0.56 -8.95 6.08
CA GLU A 112 -0.97 -9.09 7.47
C GLU A 112 -1.56 -10.47 7.68
N ILE A 113 -1.10 -11.16 8.71
CA ILE A 113 -1.64 -12.44 9.14
C ILE A 113 -2.12 -12.26 10.57
N ALA A 114 -3.41 -12.43 10.80
CA ALA A 114 -4.01 -12.33 12.12
C ALA A 114 -4.74 -13.64 12.45
N VAL A 115 -4.33 -14.26 13.55
CA VAL A 115 -5.01 -15.44 14.09
C VAL A 115 -5.91 -14.98 15.22
N GLU A 116 -7.21 -15.23 15.09
CA GLU A 116 -8.21 -14.87 16.12
C GLU A 116 -8.16 -15.89 17.28
N ASN A 117 -7.09 -15.80 18.06
CA ASN A 117 -6.89 -16.63 19.26
C ASN A 117 -7.28 -15.90 20.54
N GLU A 118 -7.71 -14.64 20.46
CA GLU A 118 -8.06 -13.89 21.64
C GLU A 118 -9.33 -14.46 22.27
N GLU A 119 -9.19 -14.97 23.47
CA GLU A 119 -10.32 -15.16 24.36
C GLU A 119 -11.00 -13.81 24.48
N ARG A 120 -12.21 -13.69 23.88
CA ARG A 120 -13.01 -12.49 24.00
C ARG A 120 -13.12 -12.16 25.46
N THR A 121 -12.50 -11.06 25.88
CA THR A 121 -12.58 -10.57 27.25
C THR A 121 -14.06 -10.34 27.54
N GLN A 122 -14.68 -11.24 28.26
CA GLN A 122 -16.08 -11.06 28.68
C GLN A 122 -16.08 -9.84 29.60
N LEU A 123 -16.64 -8.75 29.12
CA LEU A 123 -16.84 -7.58 29.95
C LEU A 123 -17.70 -8.00 31.17
N PRO A 124 -17.32 -7.59 32.38
CA PRO A 124 -18.10 -7.90 33.56
C PRO A 124 -19.52 -7.36 33.35
N SER A 125 -20.50 -8.24 33.43
CA SER A 125 -21.91 -7.93 33.27
C SER A 125 -22.31 -6.86 34.30
N LYS A 126 -22.70 -5.69 33.81
CA LYS A 126 -23.19 -4.61 34.67
C LYS A 126 -24.50 -5.06 35.31
N PRO A 127 -24.65 -5.02 36.65
CA PRO A 127 -25.89 -5.42 37.28
C PRO A 127 -27.05 -4.53 36.79
N GLY A 128 -28.08 -5.14 36.20
CA GLY A 128 -29.29 -4.47 35.72
C GLY A 128 -29.52 -4.46 34.19
N THR A 129 -28.60 -4.98 33.40
CA THR A 129 -28.81 -5.11 31.94
C THR A 129 -29.08 -6.58 31.58
N SER A 130 -30.08 -6.84 30.74
CA SER A 130 -30.36 -8.22 30.33
C SER A 130 -29.19 -8.74 29.48
N PRO A 131 -28.64 -9.93 29.74
CA PRO A 131 -27.48 -10.47 29.04
C PRO A 131 -27.71 -10.62 27.52
N GLU A 132 -28.94 -10.75 27.08
CA GLU A 132 -29.34 -10.95 25.71
C GLU A 132 -29.20 -9.63 24.86
N GLN A 133 -29.50 -8.47 25.44
CA GLN A 133 -29.34 -7.19 24.78
C GLN A 133 -27.88 -6.77 24.66
N THR A 134 -27.07 -7.11 25.67
CA THR A 134 -25.64 -6.80 25.70
C THR A 134 -24.89 -7.60 24.65
N SER A 135 -25.24 -8.88 24.48
CA SER A 135 -24.57 -9.75 23.47
C SER A 135 -24.87 -9.32 22.03
N ALA A 136 -26.08 -8.87 21.73
CA ALA A 136 -26.43 -8.37 20.39
C ALA A 136 -25.69 -7.08 20.02
N VAL A 137 -25.53 -6.17 20.98
CA VAL A 137 -24.75 -4.92 20.78
C VAL A 137 -23.27 -5.24 20.61
N GLU A 138 -22.73 -6.14 21.41
CA GLU A 138 -21.34 -6.57 21.34
C GLU A 138 -21.03 -7.20 19.96
N GLU A 139 -21.88 -8.10 19.48
CA GLU A 139 -21.72 -8.69 18.14
C GLU A 139 -21.76 -7.62 17.05
N THR A 140 -22.66 -6.65 17.16
CA THR A 140 -22.77 -5.55 16.18
C THR A 140 -21.51 -4.70 16.17
N ILE A 141 -20.95 -4.37 17.35
CA ILE A 141 -19.70 -3.59 17.47
C ILE A 141 -18.51 -4.37 16.87
N LEU A 142 -18.42 -5.67 17.11
CA LEU A 142 -17.38 -6.52 16.52
C LEU A 142 -17.48 -6.58 14.98
N ARG A 143 -18.70 -6.70 14.48
CA ARG A 143 -18.94 -6.67 13.01
C ARG A 143 -18.57 -5.33 12.40
N LEU A 144 -18.95 -4.21 13.04
CA LEU A 144 -18.55 -2.87 12.64
C LEU A 144 -17.03 -2.68 12.67
N GLY A 145 -16.36 -3.18 13.70
CA GLY A 145 -14.91 -3.17 13.82
C GLY A 145 -14.23 -3.91 12.64
N GLY A 146 -14.75 -5.07 12.26
CA GLY A 146 -14.30 -5.83 11.10
C GLY A 146 -14.46 -5.05 9.79
N HIS A 147 -15.62 -4.45 9.56
CA HIS A 147 -15.85 -3.62 8.37
C HIS A 147 -14.94 -2.39 8.34
N LEU A 148 -14.73 -1.71 9.46
CA LEU A 148 -13.81 -0.59 9.58
C LEU A 148 -12.36 -0.98 9.26
N SER A 149 -11.92 -2.14 9.75
CA SER A 149 -10.59 -2.69 9.44
C SER A 149 -10.43 -2.93 7.94
N THR A 150 -11.42 -3.56 7.29
CA THR A 150 -11.41 -3.79 5.84
C THR A 150 -11.39 -2.48 5.05
N ILE A 151 -12.20 -1.49 5.45
CA ILE A 151 -12.18 -0.16 4.82
C ILE A 151 -10.81 0.50 4.97
N SER A 152 -10.22 0.45 6.17
CA SER A 152 -8.89 1.03 6.44
C SER A 152 -7.81 0.39 5.57
N ARG A 153 -7.82 -0.94 5.41
CA ARG A 153 -6.88 -1.67 4.53
C ARG A 153 -7.05 -1.25 3.07
N ASN A 154 -8.29 -1.20 2.58
CA ASN A 154 -8.58 -0.76 1.22
C ASN A 154 -8.14 0.69 0.98
N GLN A 155 -8.35 1.59 1.94
CA GLN A 155 -7.86 2.97 1.86
C GLN A 155 -6.34 3.03 1.76
N LYS A 156 -5.62 2.24 2.56
CA LYS A 156 -4.15 2.17 2.50
C LYS A 156 -3.67 1.70 1.12
N TYR A 157 -4.29 0.68 0.56
CA TYR A 157 -4.01 0.20 -0.79
C TYR A 157 -4.25 1.28 -1.86
N PHE A 158 -5.42 1.92 -1.84
CA PHE A 158 -5.75 2.99 -2.79
C PHE A 158 -4.82 4.19 -2.66
N ARG A 159 -4.45 4.58 -1.44
CA ARG A 159 -3.50 5.69 -1.20
C ARG A 159 -2.13 5.43 -1.83
N THR A 160 -1.63 4.21 -1.73
CA THR A 160 -0.37 3.83 -2.37
C THR A 160 -0.48 3.90 -3.88
N ARG A 161 -1.58 3.42 -4.43
CA ARG A 161 -1.87 3.48 -5.87
C ARG A 161 -2.05 4.91 -6.37
N GLU A 162 -2.72 5.76 -5.59
CA GLU A 162 -2.89 7.19 -5.87
C GLU A 162 -1.56 7.93 -5.88
N ASN A 163 -0.72 7.73 -4.88
CA ASN A 163 0.61 8.34 -4.80
C ASN A 163 1.46 8.02 -6.04
N ARG A 164 1.36 6.81 -6.55
CA ARG A 164 2.03 6.42 -7.79
C ARG A 164 1.46 7.12 -9.02
N ASN A 165 0.13 7.16 -9.15
CA ASN A 165 -0.52 7.89 -10.24
C ASN A 165 -0.13 9.37 -10.18
N PHE A 166 -0.11 9.97 -9.00
CA PHE A 166 0.30 11.35 -8.77
C PHE A 166 1.75 11.60 -9.21
N SER A 167 2.67 10.70 -8.90
CA SER A 167 4.07 10.82 -9.34
C SER A 167 4.20 10.80 -10.87
N THR A 168 3.40 9.97 -11.54
CA THR A 168 3.34 9.88 -13.00
C THR A 168 2.76 11.17 -13.61
N VAL A 169 1.65 11.66 -13.05
CA VAL A 169 1.01 12.91 -13.48
C VAL A 169 1.98 14.08 -13.35
N ARG A 170 2.67 14.20 -12.21
CA ARG A 170 3.65 15.27 -11.97
C ARG A 170 4.84 15.20 -12.93
N SER A 171 5.30 14.00 -13.26
CA SER A 171 6.35 13.81 -14.26
C SER A 171 5.89 14.26 -15.67
N THR A 172 4.64 13.94 -16.02
CA THR A 172 4.04 14.33 -17.29
C THR A 172 3.82 15.84 -17.36
N GLU A 173 3.30 16.46 -16.30
CA GLU A 173 3.15 17.91 -16.18
C GLU A 173 4.47 18.64 -16.42
N LYS A 174 5.55 18.19 -15.76
CA LYS A 174 6.89 18.78 -15.96
C LYS A 174 7.38 18.66 -17.42
N ARG A 175 7.10 17.55 -18.08
CA ARG A 175 7.43 17.38 -19.50
C ARG A 175 6.63 18.33 -20.38
N ILE A 176 5.32 18.41 -20.19
CA ILE A 176 4.43 19.31 -20.95
C ILE A 176 4.91 20.76 -20.79
N PHE A 177 5.20 21.19 -19.55
CA PHE A 177 5.69 22.54 -19.28
C PHE A 177 7.02 22.83 -20.00
N ASN A 178 7.98 21.93 -19.95
CA ASN A 178 9.26 22.09 -20.64
C ASN A 178 9.08 22.17 -22.17
N PHE A 179 8.24 21.33 -22.76
CA PHE A 179 7.94 21.36 -24.18
C PHE A 179 7.25 22.67 -24.59
N SER A 180 6.30 23.15 -23.80
CA SER A 180 5.61 24.43 -24.04
C SER A 180 6.58 25.62 -24.04
N ILE A 181 7.57 25.63 -23.14
CA ILE A 181 8.62 26.67 -23.14
C ILE A 181 9.46 26.61 -24.40
N ILE A 182 9.92 25.41 -24.81
CA ILE A 182 10.72 25.22 -26.01
C ILE A 182 9.93 25.67 -27.24
N GLU A 183 8.67 25.30 -27.34
CA GLU A 183 7.79 25.69 -28.46
C GLU A 183 7.62 27.22 -28.51
N SER A 184 7.36 27.87 -27.39
CA SER A 184 7.24 29.32 -27.31
C SER A 184 8.53 30.03 -27.72
N LEU A 185 9.71 29.55 -27.31
CA LEU A 185 10.99 30.08 -27.72
C LEU A 185 11.23 29.91 -29.21
N MET A 186 10.85 28.76 -29.79
CA MET A 186 10.93 28.54 -31.23
C MET A 186 10.06 29.53 -32.01
N MET A 187 8.81 29.77 -31.58
CA MET A 187 7.94 30.75 -32.23
C MET A 187 8.51 32.17 -32.21
N ILE A 188 9.04 32.59 -31.04
CA ILE A 188 9.66 33.92 -30.90
C ILE A 188 10.93 34.03 -31.79
N SER A 189 11.75 32.98 -31.80
CA SER A 189 12.97 32.98 -32.61
C SER A 189 12.65 33.05 -34.12
N MET A 190 11.62 32.32 -34.57
CA MET A 190 11.17 32.32 -35.93
C MET A 190 10.60 33.70 -36.36
N ALA A 191 9.80 34.34 -35.51
CA ALA A 191 9.30 35.68 -35.74
C ALA A 191 10.43 36.72 -35.80
N GLY A 192 11.42 36.63 -34.89
CA GLY A 192 12.60 37.47 -34.90
C GLY A 192 13.44 37.31 -36.18
N LEU A 193 13.62 36.08 -36.60
CA LEU A 193 14.36 35.76 -37.81
C LEU A 193 13.67 36.31 -39.06
N GLN A 194 12.35 36.25 -39.16
CA GLN A 194 11.55 36.83 -40.25
C GLN A 194 11.75 38.34 -40.32
N VAL A 195 11.65 39.05 -39.17
CA VAL A 195 11.88 40.50 -39.11
C VAL A 195 13.33 40.83 -39.50
N PHE A 196 14.30 40.03 -39.05
CA PHE A 196 15.71 40.24 -39.41
C PHE A 196 15.94 40.08 -40.92
N ILE A 197 15.41 39.04 -41.56
CA ILE A 197 15.54 38.81 -43.01
C ILE A 197 14.94 39.96 -43.80
N VAL A 198 13.74 40.40 -43.42
CA VAL A 198 13.06 41.52 -44.10
C VAL A 198 13.90 42.79 -43.97
N ARG A 199 14.40 43.13 -42.78
CA ARG A 199 15.27 44.29 -42.57
C ARG A 199 16.56 44.20 -43.39
N PHE A 200 17.20 43.05 -43.39
CA PHE A 200 18.44 42.83 -44.12
C PHE A 200 18.25 42.99 -45.64
N PHE A 201 17.14 42.50 -46.19
CA PHE A 201 16.83 42.61 -47.61
C PHE A 201 16.59 44.08 -48.03
N PHE A 202 15.86 44.84 -47.20
CA PHE A 202 15.57 46.25 -47.50
C PHE A 202 16.77 47.20 -47.21
N GLN A 203 17.67 46.87 -46.31
CA GLN A 203 18.89 47.64 -46.07
C GLN A 203 19.95 47.39 -47.15
N GLY A 204 20.00 46.18 -47.72
CA GLY A 204 20.88 45.89 -48.88
C GLY A 204 20.54 46.69 -50.14
N ALA A 205 19.25 46.95 -50.37
CA ALA A 205 18.77 47.73 -51.50
C ALA A 205 19.10 49.23 -51.41
N ARG A 206 19.38 49.77 -50.23
CA ARG A 206 19.72 51.21 -50.03
C ARG A 206 21.20 51.54 -50.28
N LYS A 207 22.10 50.58 -50.39
CA LYS A 207 23.54 50.81 -50.65
C LYS A 207 23.93 50.73 -52.14
N GLY A 208 22.96 50.56 -53.02
CA GLY A 208 23.22 50.39 -54.46
C GLY A 208 22.89 51.59 -55.33
N TYR A 209 22.60 52.78 -54.76
CA TYR A 209 22.43 54.03 -55.53
C TYR A 209 23.33 55.13 -54.97
N VAL A 210 24.57 55.16 -55.39
CA VAL A 210 25.43 56.33 -55.53
C VAL A 210 26.23 56.17 -56.77
#